data_55bd444b7566b5c9c28f3836bc0e3f18
#
_entry.id   55bd444b7566b5c9c28f3836bc0e3f18
#
_cell.length_a   1.000
_cell.length_b   1.000
_cell.length_c   1.000
_cell.angle_alpha   90.00
_cell.angle_beta   90.00
_cell.angle_gamma   90.00
#
_symmetry.space_group_name_H-M   'P 1'
#
loop_
_entity.id
_entity.type
_entity.pdbx_description
1 polymer ?
#
loop_
_entity_poly.entity_id
_entity_poly.type
_entity_poly.pdbx_seq_one_letter_code
_entity_poly.pdbx_strand_id
1 'polypeptide(L)'
;YIMISDFLGNYIIDGSDMDENTFSELAEKIPNEEGVVKAFELAPEGIITEIYPMQGNSEALGLDVLREHERKKDAVLAKETGEYTLGGPYQLKQGGTGALLFKTVYRTDDFGESSFWGFVLQVIDWDRFMSDINLKSLSEADFSYKIWSYDRSSEDKNILAQSQEDMPEDCLTI
;
A
#
# COMPACT_ATOMS: atom_id res chain seq x y z
N TYR A 1 4.68 6.27 -6.59
CA TYR A 1 4.25 4.95 -6.10
C TYR A 1 3.07 4.41 -6.93
N ILE A 2 2.00 5.17 -7.16
CA ILE A 2 0.80 4.74 -7.90
C ILE A 2 1.14 4.23 -9.31
N MET A 3 1.92 4.97 -10.09
CA MET A 3 2.30 4.58 -11.47
C MET A 3 2.97 3.20 -11.55
N ILE A 4 3.67 2.79 -10.52
CA ILE A 4 4.36 1.50 -10.43
C ILE A 4 3.35 0.36 -10.28
N SER A 5 2.38 0.53 -9.38
CA SER A 5 1.30 -0.45 -9.23
C SER A 5 0.45 -0.57 -10.48
N ASP A 6 0.25 0.54 -11.21
CA ASP A 6 -0.45 0.51 -12.51
C ASP A 6 0.33 -0.29 -13.55
N PHE A 7 1.65 -0.11 -13.62
CA PHE A 7 2.49 -0.86 -14.56
C PHE A 7 2.40 -2.37 -14.32
N LEU A 8 2.60 -2.82 -13.07
CA LEU A 8 2.49 -4.23 -12.71
C LEU A 8 1.06 -4.77 -12.90
N GLY A 9 0.06 -3.98 -12.50
CA GLY A 9 -1.34 -4.34 -12.65
C GLY A 9 -1.76 -4.50 -14.11
N ASN A 10 -1.33 -3.61 -14.99
CA ASN A 10 -1.63 -3.68 -16.43
C ASN A 10 -0.97 -4.90 -17.08
N TYR A 11 0.25 -5.26 -16.66
CA TYR A 11 0.90 -6.47 -17.15
C TYR A 11 0.08 -7.73 -16.82
N ILE A 12 -0.52 -7.78 -15.63
CA ILE A 12 -1.39 -8.89 -15.21
C ILE A 12 -2.70 -8.88 -15.98
N ILE A 13 -3.29 -7.69 -16.24
CA ILE A 13 -4.55 -7.53 -16.99
C ILE A 13 -4.40 -8.01 -18.42
N ASP A 14 -3.27 -7.75 -19.06
CA ASP A 14 -2.98 -8.17 -20.46
C ASP A 14 -2.87 -9.69 -20.63
N GLY A 15 -3.12 -10.46 -19.57
CA GLY A 15 -3.15 -11.92 -19.63
C GLY A 15 -1.77 -12.58 -19.71
N SER A 16 -0.71 -11.80 -19.55
CA SER A 16 0.65 -12.33 -19.45
C SER A 16 0.77 -13.14 -18.15
N ASP A 17 1.29 -14.36 -18.25
CA ASP A 17 1.63 -15.15 -17.07
C ASP A 17 2.77 -14.47 -16.34
N MET A 18 2.46 -13.88 -15.19
CA MET A 18 3.45 -13.27 -14.31
C MET A 18 4.02 -14.37 -13.41
N ASP A 19 5.03 -15.08 -13.91
CA ASP A 19 5.80 -15.99 -13.07
C ASP A 19 6.78 -15.22 -12.16
N GLU A 20 7.35 -15.92 -11.18
CA GLU A 20 8.29 -15.35 -10.20
C GLU A 20 9.46 -14.61 -10.86
N ASN A 21 10.02 -15.18 -11.96
CA ASN A 21 11.15 -14.55 -12.64
C ASN A 21 10.75 -13.25 -13.33
N THR A 22 9.66 -13.28 -14.08
CA THR A 22 9.11 -12.09 -14.77
C THR A 22 8.76 -10.98 -13.77
N PHE A 23 8.11 -11.33 -12.66
CA PHE A 23 7.78 -10.38 -11.61
C PHE A 23 9.04 -9.75 -11.01
N SER A 24 10.03 -10.56 -10.65
CA SER A 24 11.29 -10.09 -10.07
C SER A 24 12.05 -9.17 -11.03
N GLU A 25 12.15 -9.52 -12.32
CA GLU A 25 12.79 -8.69 -13.33
C GLU A 25 12.11 -7.35 -13.55
N LEU A 26 10.79 -7.31 -13.46
CA LEU A 26 10.02 -6.07 -13.58
C LEU A 26 10.18 -5.21 -12.33
N ALA A 27 10.06 -5.82 -11.15
CA ALA A 27 10.18 -5.12 -9.87
C ALA A 27 11.60 -4.54 -9.65
N GLU A 28 12.64 -5.25 -10.09
CA GLU A 28 14.04 -4.77 -10.01
C GLU A 28 14.28 -3.48 -10.81
N LYS A 29 13.54 -3.29 -11.91
CA LYS A 29 13.68 -2.10 -12.76
C LYS A 29 12.94 -0.87 -12.21
N ILE A 30 12.18 -1.04 -11.14
CA ILE A 30 11.42 0.04 -10.53
C ILE A 30 12.34 0.93 -9.70
N PRO A 31 12.43 2.25 -10.00
CA PRO A 31 13.23 3.16 -9.19
C PRO A 31 12.72 3.23 -7.74
N ASN A 32 13.61 3.04 -6.78
CA ASN A 32 13.33 3.13 -5.34
C ASN A 32 14.55 3.71 -4.62
N GLU A 33 15.01 4.88 -5.10
CA GLU A 33 16.26 5.50 -4.66
C GLU A 33 16.25 5.84 -3.17
N GLU A 34 15.11 6.35 -2.65
CA GLU A 34 14.95 6.66 -1.23
C GLU A 34 14.70 5.41 -0.37
N GLY A 35 14.46 4.25 -0.98
CA GLY A 35 14.19 3.01 -0.29
C GLY A 35 12.92 3.03 0.58
N VAL A 36 11.94 3.86 0.19
CA VAL A 36 10.65 3.97 0.88
C VAL A 36 9.80 2.73 0.67
N VAL A 37 9.87 2.11 -0.52
CA VAL A 37 9.21 0.84 -0.77
C VAL A 37 10.12 -0.30 -0.33
N LYS A 38 9.71 -1.06 0.69
CA LYS A 38 10.42 -2.24 1.19
C LYS A 38 10.28 -3.45 0.29
N ALA A 39 9.09 -3.63 -0.27
CA ALA A 39 8.79 -4.75 -1.15
C ALA A 39 7.61 -4.44 -2.07
N PHE A 40 7.61 -5.14 -3.20
CA PHE A 40 6.45 -5.32 -4.07
C PHE A 40 5.95 -6.75 -3.87
N GLU A 41 4.63 -6.94 -3.85
CA GLU A 41 4.03 -8.24 -3.62
C GLU A 41 2.88 -8.46 -4.60
N LEU A 42 2.71 -9.70 -5.04
CA LEU A 42 1.52 -10.14 -5.77
C LEU A 42 0.67 -11.03 -4.87
N ALA A 43 -0.61 -10.72 -4.82
CA ALA A 43 -1.56 -11.43 -3.98
C ALA A 43 -2.79 -11.86 -4.78
N PRO A 44 -2.67 -12.89 -5.66
CA PRO A 44 -3.81 -13.48 -6.33
C PRO A 44 -4.81 -14.01 -5.28
N GLU A 45 -6.10 -13.77 -5.52
CA GLU A 45 -7.19 -14.10 -4.57
C GLU A 45 -6.99 -13.54 -3.14
N GLY A 46 -6.06 -12.58 -2.98
CA GLY A 46 -5.70 -11.97 -1.70
C GLY A 46 -4.62 -12.72 -0.91
N ILE A 47 -4.01 -13.76 -1.47
CA ILE A 47 -2.93 -14.52 -0.83
C ILE A 47 -1.61 -14.11 -1.46
N ILE A 48 -0.65 -13.65 -0.66
CA ILE A 48 0.67 -13.25 -1.14
C ILE A 48 1.44 -14.47 -1.63
N THR A 49 1.74 -14.51 -2.94
CA THR A 49 2.45 -15.61 -3.60
C THR A 49 3.83 -15.22 -4.08
N GLU A 50 4.04 -13.95 -4.42
CA GLU A 50 5.31 -13.43 -4.93
C GLU A 50 5.71 -12.17 -4.16
N ILE A 51 7.00 -12.04 -3.88
CA ILE A 51 7.59 -10.89 -3.17
C ILE A 51 8.93 -10.52 -3.79
N TYR A 52 9.13 -9.22 -4.05
CA TYR A 52 10.42 -8.68 -4.46
C TYR A 52 10.80 -7.43 -3.63
N PRO A 53 12.02 -7.36 -3.05
CA PRO A 53 12.97 -8.47 -2.93
C PRO A 53 12.50 -9.51 -1.90
N MET A 54 12.76 -10.78 -2.18
CA MET A 54 12.43 -11.87 -1.26
C MET A 54 13.24 -11.80 0.05
N GLN A 55 14.50 -11.36 -0.07
CA GLN A 55 15.38 -11.26 1.09
C GLN A 55 14.83 -10.26 2.11
N GLY A 56 14.58 -10.73 3.32
CA GLY A 56 14.04 -9.94 4.43
C GLY A 56 12.52 -9.76 4.41
N ASN A 57 11.81 -10.31 3.41
CA ASN A 57 10.36 -10.19 3.26
C ASN A 57 9.62 -11.54 3.18
N SER A 58 10.34 -12.66 3.16
CA SER A 58 9.77 -14.01 2.95
C SER A 58 8.70 -14.42 3.97
N GLU A 59 8.67 -13.83 5.17
CA GLU A 59 7.68 -14.13 6.20
C GLU A 59 6.25 -13.68 5.83
N ALA A 60 6.11 -12.84 4.82
CA ALA A 60 4.80 -12.43 4.29
C ALA A 60 4.23 -13.42 3.26
N LEU A 61 5.03 -14.38 2.74
CA LEU A 61 4.52 -15.40 1.82
C LEU A 61 3.39 -16.22 2.45
N GLY A 62 2.32 -16.42 1.69
CA GLY A 62 1.14 -17.17 2.11
C GLY A 62 0.19 -16.40 3.02
N LEU A 63 0.49 -15.12 3.36
CA LEU A 63 -0.42 -14.28 4.11
C LEU A 63 -1.67 -13.97 3.28
N ASP A 64 -2.84 -14.25 3.83
CA ASP A 64 -4.14 -13.89 3.24
C ASP A 64 -4.56 -12.52 3.78
N VAL A 65 -4.35 -11.46 2.97
CA VAL A 65 -4.66 -10.08 3.38
C VAL A 65 -6.16 -9.82 3.52
N LEU A 66 -7.01 -10.65 2.90
CA LEU A 66 -8.47 -10.56 3.04
C LEU A 66 -9.00 -11.21 4.33
N ARG A 67 -8.18 -12.00 5.02
CA ARG A 67 -8.55 -12.70 6.26
C ARG A 67 -7.73 -12.29 7.46
N GLU A 68 -6.53 -11.77 7.25
CA GLU A 68 -5.65 -11.33 8.33
C GLU A 68 -6.27 -10.12 9.06
N HIS A 69 -6.33 -10.20 10.38
CA HIS A 69 -7.15 -9.30 11.22
C HIS A 69 -6.85 -7.81 11.01
N GLU A 70 -5.59 -7.44 10.93
CA GLU A 70 -5.18 -6.03 10.84
C GLU A 70 -5.38 -5.44 9.44
N ARG A 71 -5.17 -6.27 8.38
CA ARG A 71 -5.16 -5.82 6.98
C ARG A 71 -6.50 -5.98 6.28
N LYS A 72 -7.33 -6.91 6.79
CA LYS A 72 -8.61 -7.28 6.18
C LYS A 72 -9.48 -6.09 5.80
N LYS A 73 -9.57 -5.11 6.69
CA LYS A 73 -10.43 -3.94 6.50
C LYS A 73 -10.03 -3.15 5.26
N ASP A 74 -8.74 -2.87 5.12
CA ASP A 74 -8.22 -2.07 4.01
C ASP A 74 -8.18 -2.87 2.71
N ALA A 75 -7.89 -4.17 2.77
CA ALA A 75 -7.95 -5.08 1.62
C ALA A 75 -9.38 -5.25 1.09
N VAL A 76 -10.37 -5.38 1.97
CA VAL A 76 -11.78 -5.45 1.57
C VAL A 76 -12.24 -4.14 0.95
N LEU A 77 -11.88 -3.00 1.54
CA LEU A 77 -12.18 -1.68 0.99
C LEU A 77 -11.59 -1.53 -0.42
N ALA A 78 -10.30 -1.87 -0.61
CA ALA A 78 -9.66 -1.83 -1.91
C ALA A 78 -10.38 -2.71 -2.94
N LYS A 79 -10.75 -3.93 -2.53
CA LYS A 79 -11.48 -4.87 -3.39
C LYS A 79 -12.86 -4.34 -3.79
N GLU A 80 -13.63 -3.78 -2.84
CA GLU A 80 -15.00 -3.32 -3.09
C GLU A 80 -15.05 -2.05 -3.93
N THR A 81 -14.10 -1.14 -3.74
CA THR A 81 -14.07 0.13 -4.47
C THR A 81 -13.31 0.06 -5.78
N GLY A 82 -12.33 -0.85 -5.91
CA GLY A 82 -11.38 -0.87 -7.01
C GLY A 82 -10.36 0.27 -6.96
N GLU A 83 -10.48 1.16 -5.97
CA GLU A 83 -9.62 2.32 -5.81
C GLU A 83 -8.31 1.96 -5.08
N TYR A 84 -7.28 2.79 -5.28
CA TYR A 84 -6.08 2.70 -4.47
C TYR A 84 -6.41 2.88 -2.99
N THR A 85 -5.94 1.96 -2.18
CA THR A 85 -6.15 2.03 -0.72
C THR A 85 -4.81 1.95 -0.02
N LEU A 86 -4.49 2.96 0.78
CA LEU A 86 -3.35 2.94 1.68
C LEU A 86 -3.83 2.50 3.05
N GLY A 87 -3.46 1.28 3.43
CA GLY A 87 -3.78 0.70 4.72
C GLY A 87 -2.61 0.78 5.70
N GLY A 88 -2.90 0.88 6.97
CA GLY A 88 -1.89 0.93 8.03
C GLY A 88 -1.81 2.29 8.75
N PRO A 89 -0.70 2.58 9.46
CA PRO A 89 0.49 1.71 9.58
C PRO A 89 0.24 0.43 10.40
N TYR A 90 0.91 -0.67 10.00
CA TYR A 90 0.82 -1.98 10.65
C TYR A 90 2.18 -2.41 11.20
N GLN A 91 2.18 -3.36 12.14
CA GLN A 91 3.38 -4.14 12.42
C GLN A 91 3.57 -5.18 11.30
N LEU A 92 4.68 -5.09 10.59
CA LEU A 92 4.97 -5.98 9.47
C LEU A 92 5.45 -7.35 9.97
N LYS A 93 5.09 -8.44 9.29
CA LYS A 93 5.59 -9.80 9.61
C LYS A 93 7.11 -9.88 9.50
N GLN A 94 7.68 -9.21 8.51
CA GLN A 94 9.11 -9.08 8.28
C GLN A 94 9.80 -8.04 9.20
N GLY A 95 9.10 -7.52 10.18
CA GLY A 95 9.60 -6.55 11.17
C GLY A 95 9.49 -5.09 10.74
N GLY A 96 9.42 -4.23 11.77
CA GLY A 96 9.23 -2.79 11.63
C GLY A 96 7.79 -2.38 11.37
N THR A 97 7.55 -1.08 11.26
CA THR A 97 6.26 -0.49 10.94
C THR A 97 6.17 -0.18 9.44
N GLY A 98 5.07 -0.52 8.83
CA GLY A 98 4.85 -0.24 7.40
C GLY A 98 3.40 -0.02 7.07
N ALA A 99 3.17 0.56 5.89
CA ALA A 99 1.86 0.66 5.29
C ALA A 99 1.80 -0.19 4.01
N LEU A 100 0.61 -0.60 3.61
CA LEU A 100 0.37 -1.33 2.37
C LEU A 100 -0.44 -0.45 1.42
N LEU A 101 0.12 -0.18 0.25
CA LEU A 101 -0.64 0.40 -0.85
C LEU A 101 -1.23 -0.74 -1.68
N PHE A 102 -2.54 -0.87 -1.63
CA PHE A 102 -3.31 -1.86 -2.40
C PHE A 102 -3.69 -1.29 -3.76
N LYS A 103 -3.33 -1.99 -4.82
CA LYS A 103 -3.88 -1.84 -6.17
C LYS A 103 -4.69 -3.08 -6.49
N THR A 104 -6.00 -2.94 -6.60
CA THR A 104 -6.87 -4.04 -7.00
C THR A 104 -6.75 -4.30 -8.50
N VAL A 105 -6.65 -5.58 -8.86
CA VAL A 105 -6.59 -6.05 -10.24
C VAL A 105 -7.80 -6.91 -10.53
N TYR A 106 -8.49 -6.60 -11.62
CA TYR A 106 -9.57 -7.40 -12.19
C TYR A 106 -9.13 -7.90 -13.56
N ARG A 107 -9.46 -9.14 -13.87
CA ARG A 107 -9.30 -9.70 -15.22
C ARG A 107 -10.65 -9.82 -15.89
N THR A 108 -10.68 -9.49 -17.17
CA THR A 108 -11.87 -9.64 -17.99
C THR A 108 -11.66 -10.87 -18.89
N ASP A 109 -12.62 -11.78 -18.89
CA ASP A 109 -12.59 -12.97 -19.74
C ASP A 109 -13.02 -12.67 -21.18
N ASP A 110 -12.97 -13.69 -22.05
CA ASP A 110 -13.34 -13.60 -23.47
C ASP A 110 -14.84 -13.26 -23.67
N PHE A 111 -15.66 -13.40 -22.65
CA PHE A 111 -17.08 -13.08 -22.67
C PHE A 111 -17.37 -11.66 -22.14
N GLY A 112 -16.35 -10.94 -21.69
CA GLY A 112 -16.46 -9.60 -21.15
C GLY A 112 -16.84 -9.55 -19.67
N GLU A 113 -16.80 -10.69 -18.97
CA GLU A 113 -17.05 -10.74 -17.52
C GLU A 113 -15.77 -10.42 -16.76
N SER A 114 -15.88 -9.44 -15.84
CA SER A 114 -14.74 -9.01 -15.01
C SER A 114 -14.76 -9.73 -13.67
N SER A 115 -13.65 -10.35 -13.31
CA SER A 115 -13.47 -11.05 -12.05
C SER A 115 -12.26 -10.51 -11.27
N PHE A 116 -12.36 -10.54 -9.95
CA PHE A 116 -11.26 -10.16 -9.08
C PHE A 116 -10.11 -11.14 -9.24
N TRP A 117 -8.97 -10.65 -9.73
CA TRP A 117 -7.76 -11.45 -9.79
C TRP A 117 -7.00 -11.43 -8.45
N GLY A 118 -6.91 -10.27 -7.81
CA GLY A 118 -6.14 -10.09 -6.59
C GLY A 118 -5.62 -8.67 -6.44
N PHE A 119 -4.46 -8.57 -5.80
CA PHE A 119 -3.80 -7.28 -5.55
C PHE A 119 -2.36 -7.27 -6.05
N VAL A 120 -1.92 -6.09 -6.50
CA VAL A 120 -0.52 -5.67 -6.48
C VAL A 120 -0.35 -4.82 -5.24
N LEU A 121 0.60 -5.19 -4.38
CA LEU A 121 0.87 -4.51 -3.12
C LEU A 121 2.24 -3.84 -3.16
N GLN A 122 2.33 -2.68 -2.53
CA GLN A 122 3.61 -2.07 -2.16
C GLN A 122 3.69 -2.00 -0.64
N VAL A 123 4.73 -2.58 -0.10
CA VAL A 123 5.06 -2.46 1.33
C VAL A 123 5.88 -1.20 1.52
N ILE A 124 5.34 -0.22 2.19
CA ILE A 124 5.95 1.09 2.43
C ILE A 124 6.57 1.09 3.82
N ASP A 125 7.86 1.41 3.91
CA ASP A 125 8.53 1.69 5.18
C ASP A 125 7.95 2.99 5.75
N TRP A 126 7.22 2.88 6.86
CA TRP A 126 6.49 4.02 7.42
C TRP A 126 7.41 5.14 7.90
N ASP A 127 8.51 4.79 8.55
CA ASP A 127 9.42 5.79 9.10
C ASP A 127 10.15 6.56 7.99
N ARG A 128 10.57 5.85 6.94
CA ARG A 128 11.18 6.47 5.76
C ARG A 128 10.19 7.34 5.01
N PHE A 129 8.98 6.84 4.78
CA PHE A 129 7.91 7.62 4.15
C PHE A 129 7.62 8.92 4.90
N MET A 130 7.47 8.86 6.23
CA MET A 130 7.25 10.03 7.06
C MET A 130 8.43 11.01 7.04
N SER A 131 9.65 10.50 6.91
CA SER A 131 10.85 11.32 6.75
C SER A 131 10.92 11.98 5.36
N ASP A 132 10.55 11.24 4.31
CA ASP A 132 10.60 11.70 2.91
C ASP A 132 9.62 12.84 2.64
N ILE A 133 8.41 12.77 3.19
CA ILE A 133 7.42 13.87 3.08
C ILE A 133 7.83 15.15 3.80
N ASN A 134 8.92 15.11 4.57
CA ASN A 134 9.58 16.27 5.17
C ASN A 134 8.62 17.25 5.88
N LEU A 135 7.74 16.73 6.73
CA LEU A 135 6.77 17.53 7.48
C LEU A 135 7.41 18.65 8.33
N LYS A 136 8.68 18.49 8.69
CA LYS A 136 9.44 19.50 9.43
C LYS A 136 9.52 20.83 8.67
N SER A 137 9.60 20.78 7.34
CA SER A 137 9.64 22.00 6.51
C SER A 137 8.37 22.84 6.64
N LEU A 138 7.23 22.23 6.92
CA LEU A 138 5.98 22.96 7.18
C LEU A 138 6.08 23.75 8.48
N SER A 139 6.61 23.13 9.55
CA SER A 139 6.80 23.82 10.84
C SER A 139 7.85 24.93 10.75
N GLU A 140 8.90 24.75 9.95
CA GLU A 140 9.92 25.77 9.69
C GLU A 140 9.36 26.97 8.90
N ALA A 141 8.28 26.76 8.14
CA ALA A 141 7.53 27.77 7.42
C ALA A 141 6.32 28.33 8.20
N ASP A 142 6.30 28.14 9.52
CA ASP A 142 5.21 28.56 10.43
C ASP A 142 3.84 27.94 10.13
N PHE A 143 3.80 26.79 9.44
CA PHE A 143 2.56 26.03 9.27
C PHE A 143 2.40 24.98 10.36
N SER A 144 1.20 24.90 10.90
CA SER A 144 0.78 23.80 11.75
C SER A 144 0.07 22.74 10.91
N TYR A 145 0.35 21.47 11.17
CA TYR A 145 -0.27 20.37 10.46
C TYR A 145 -0.75 19.27 11.40
N LYS A 146 -1.75 18.54 10.95
CA LYS A 146 -2.24 17.31 11.57
C LYS A 146 -2.66 16.34 10.47
N ILE A 147 -2.05 15.15 10.47
CA ILE A 147 -2.34 14.08 9.53
C ILE A 147 -3.02 12.97 10.30
N TRP A 148 -4.10 12.44 9.75
CA TRP A 148 -4.83 11.35 10.36
C TRP A 148 -5.32 10.37 9.30
N SER A 149 -5.49 9.11 9.69
CA SER A 149 -6.31 8.15 8.98
C SER A 149 -7.71 8.12 9.58
N TYR A 150 -8.68 7.84 8.74
CA TYR A 150 -10.07 7.77 9.14
C TYR A 150 -10.53 6.33 9.26
N ASP A 151 -10.95 5.93 10.44
CA ASP A 151 -11.58 4.62 10.63
C ASP A 151 -13.07 4.70 10.29
N ARG A 152 -13.43 4.22 9.09
CA ARG A 152 -14.83 4.24 8.64
C ARG A 152 -15.78 3.40 9.50
N SER A 153 -15.26 2.46 10.31
CA SER A 153 -16.08 1.59 11.15
C SER A 153 -16.46 2.22 12.49
N SER A 154 -15.58 3.05 13.05
CA SER A 154 -15.77 3.72 14.35
C SER A 154 -15.97 5.23 14.23
N GLU A 155 -15.82 5.80 13.01
CA GLU A 155 -15.74 7.25 12.76
C GLU A 155 -14.60 7.95 13.52
N ASP A 156 -13.65 7.19 14.06
CA ASP A 156 -12.51 7.71 14.79
C ASP A 156 -11.40 8.17 13.86
N LYS A 157 -10.69 9.21 14.27
CA LYS A 157 -9.48 9.71 13.61
C LYS A 157 -8.24 9.18 14.34
N ASN A 158 -7.46 8.35 13.67
CA ASN A 158 -6.15 7.95 14.16
C ASN A 158 -5.12 8.99 13.74
N ILE A 159 -4.54 9.72 14.68
CA ILE A 159 -3.52 10.72 14.39
C ILE A 159 -2.23 10.02 14.02
N LEU A 160 -1.75 10.28 12.81
CA LEU A 160 -0.51 9.73 12.26
C LEU A 160 0.69 10.65 12.50
N ALA A 161 0.46 11.97 12.41
CA ALA A 161 1.45 13.00 12.71
C ALA A 161 0.79 14.35 13.01
N GLN A 162 1.42 15.16 13.83
CA GLN A 162 1.00 16.53 14.08
C GLN A 162 2.17 17.39 14.56
N SER A 163 2.13 18.70 14.24
CA SER A 163 3.17 19.65 14.63
C SER A 163 3.01 20.17 16.08
N GLN A 164 1.77 20.20 16.58
CA GLN A 164 1.40 20.64 17.93
C GLN A 164 0.13 19.93 18.39
N GLU A 165 -0.11 19.87 19.72
CA GLU A 165 -1.26 19.19 20.28
C GLU A 165 -2.58 19.88 19.95
N ASP A 166 -2.62 21.21 20.07
CA ASP A 166 -3.81 22.01 19.82
C ASP A 166 -3.72 22.70 18.45
N MET A 167 -4.60 22.33 17.55
CA MET A 167 -4.75 22.97 16.25
C MET A 167 -5.81 24.07 16.31
N PRO A 168 -5.62 25.21 15.61
CA PRO A 168 -6.65 26.24 15.48
C PRO A 168 -7.96 25.67 14.92
N GLU A 169 -9.10 26.22 15.34
CA GLU A 169 -10.43 25.75 14.90
C GLU A 169 -10.69 26.01 13.41
N ASP A 170 -10.02 27.00 12.82
CA ASP A 170 -10.16 27.45 11.44
C ASP A 170 -9.13 26.82 10.49
N CYS A 171 -8.65 25.61 10.79
CA CYS A 171 -7.72 24.88 9.93
C CYS A 171 -8.34 24.50 8.59
N LEU A 172 -7.55 24.64 7.51
CA LEU A 172 -7.88 24.05 6.23
C LEU A 172 -7.79 22.52 6.33
N THR A 173 -8.88 21.84 5.97
CA THR A 173 -8.91 20.37 5.83
C THR A 173 -8.95 20.02 4.36
N ILE A 174 -8.05 19.16 3.92
CA ILE A 174 -7.90 18.70 2.53
C ILE A 174 -8.18 17.19 2.49
#